data_b003858d423ec3e094308bc2f3f98e57
#
_entry.id   b003858d423ec3e094308bc2f3f98e57
#
_cell.length_a   1.000
_cell.length_b   1.000
_cell.length_c   1.000
_cell.angle_alpha   90.00
_cell.angle_beta   90.00
_cell.angle_gamma   90.00
#
_symmetry.space_group_name_H-M   'P 1'
#
loop_
_entity.id
_entity.type
_entity.pdbx_description
1 polymer ?
#
loop_
_entity_poly.entity_id
_entity_poly.type
_entity_poly.pdbx_seq_one_letter_code
_entity_poly.pdbx_strand_id
1 'polypeptide(L)'
;MSVADSSEIAGCNLVITDAEGKEIISWTSGDKDSVKVSVTEKDGYCNLKYSFDEKGNLHVGGLLHDKDYTLTETRPADGYVTADAIVYQIKQKTAEDGSLSSVVSIKQEDGTYADQEDDKTVMVDEQTHIQLLKLDKKSGQALGGAKFVVTDSKGKEVMKFVTKDEGYDITGKLVVGETYTFTETSAPSGYQLAEPVKITIKDTSKVQTVTVKDVPIPDVPDTPQTGGTLPVIPPSQLL
;
A
#
# COMPACT_ATOMS: atom_id res chain seq x y z
N MET A 1 9.68 9.53 1.60
CA MET A 1 8.63 10.60 1.68
C MET A 1 7.43 10.21 0.85
N SER A 2 6.23 10.56 1.27
CA SER A 2 5.00 10.36 0.50
C SER A 2 4.94 11.24 -0.75
N VAL A 3 4.59 10.68 -1.92
CA VAL A 3 4.31 11.46 -3.15
C VAL A 3 3.12 12.38 -2.96
N ALA A 4 2.15 11.99 -2.11
CA ALA A 4 0.89 12.71 -1.98
C ALA A 4 1.01 14.08 -1.30
N ASP A 5 1.90 14.23 -0.30
CA ASP A 5 2.01 15.42 0.54
C ASP A 5 3.44 15.77 0.98
N SER A 6 4.45 15.06 0.45
CA SER A 6 5.87 15.22 0.81
C SER A 6 6.17 15.07 2.31
N SER A 7 5.29 14.37 3.05
CA SER A 7 5.52 14.07 4.46
C SER A 7 6.53 12.96 4.65
N GLU A 8 7.20 12.94 5.78
CA GLU A 8 8.04 11.82 6.23
C GLU A 8 7.16 10.61 6.52
N ILE A 9 7.58 9.43 6.02
CA ILE A 9 6.89 8.16 6.25
C ILE A 9 7.66 7.35 7.29
N ALA A 10 7.01 6.96 8.36
CA ALA A 10 7.57 6.08 9.39
C ALA A 10 7.20 4.61 9.10
N GLY A 11 8.09 3.68 9.51
CA GLY A 11 7.85 2.23 9.41
C GLY A 11 8.42 1.55 8.17
N CYS A 12 9.16 2.28 7.33
CA CYS A 12 9.93 1.69 6.23
C CYS A 12 11.22 1.07 6.74
N ASN A 13 11.55 -0.16 6.31
CA ASN A 13 12.85 -0.75 6.61
C ASN A 13 13.83 -0.41 5.49
N LEU A 14 14.91 0.25 5.86
CA LEU A 14 15.90 0.80 4.96
C LEU A 14 17.28 0.19 5.22
N VAL A 15 18.06 -0.02 4.17
CA VAL A 15 19.43 -0.52 4.24
C VAL A 15 20.33 0.20 3.26
N ILE A 16 21.55 0.53 3.69
CA ILE A 16 22.64 0.96 2.81
C ILE A 16 23.62 -0.19 2.66
N THR A 17 23.90 -0.58 1.42
CA THR A 17 24.91 -1.56 1.06
C THR A 17 26.03 -0.92 0.25
N ASP A 18 27.21 -1.55 0.24
CA ASP A 18 28.31 -1.20 -0.69
C ASP A 18 28.07 -1.82 -2.09
N ALA A 19 29.04 -1.61 -2.99
CA ALA A 19 28.98 -2.11 -4.38
C ALA A 19 28.98 -3.64 -4.46
N GLU A 20 29.51 -4.34 -3.47
CA GLU A 20 29.53 -5.79 -3.33
C GLU A 20 28.27 -6.36 -2.69
N GLY A 21 27.30 -5.50 -2.29
CA GLY A 21 26.06 -5.86 -1.64
C GLY A 21 26.20 -6.13 -0.13
N LYS A 22 27.34 -5.79 0.47
CA LYS A 22 27.53 -5.91 1.92
C LYS A 22 26.76 -4.82 2.65
N GLU A 23 25.95 -5.21 3.63
CA GLU A 23 25.22 -4.26 4.48
C GLU A 23 26.19 -3.41 5.30
N ILE A 24 25.99 -2.10 5.26
CA ILE A 24 26.74 -1.11 6.03
C ILE A 24 25.94 -0.68 7.25
N ILE A 25 24.72 -0.25 7.03
CA ILE A 25 23.80 0.25 8.06
C ILE A 25 22.37 -0.02 7.64
N SER A 26 21.52 -0.40 8.59
CA SER A 26 20.08 -0.58 8.38
C SER A 26 19.29 0.07 9.52
N TRP A 27 18.07 0.50 9.23
CA TRP A 27 17.16 1.13 10.21
C TRP A 27 15.72 1.07 9.75
N THR A 28 14.81 1.39 10.68
CA THR A 28 13.39 1.62 10.37
C THR A 28 13.12 3.11 10.48
N SER A 29 12.54 3.72 9.45
CA SER A 29 12.18 5.15 9.45
C SER A 29 11.25 5.47 10.62
N GLY A 30 11.50 6.59 11.30
CA GLY A 30 10.76 6.98 12.50
C GLY A 30 11.15 6.26 13.81
N ASP A 31 12.03 5.24 13.76
CA ASP A 31 12.52 4.51 14.94
C ASP A 31 14.04 4.65 15.07
N LYS A 32 14.48 5.59 15.94
CA LYS A 32 15.90 5.89 16.17
C LYS A 32 16.67 4.75 16.85
N ASP A 33 15.99 3.87 17.57
CA ASP A 33 16.59 2.75 18.30
C ASP A 33 16.77 1.51 17.40
N SER A 34 16.22 1.52 16.20
CA SER A 34 16.30 0.41 15.24
C SER A 34 17.63 0.32 14.48
N VAL A 35 18.49 1.35 14.56
CA VAL A 35 19.72 1.45 13.74
C VAL A 35 20.69 0.33 14.08
N LYS A 36 21.16 -0.36 13.03
CA LYS A 36 22.20 -1.39 13.12
C LYS A 36 23.34 -1.05 12.20
N VAL A 37 24.55 -0.95 12.72
CA VAL A 37 25.78 -0.80 11.93
C VAL A 37 26.41 -2.18 11.78
N SER A 38 26.59 -2.63 10.53
CA SER A 38 27.04 -3.99 10.19
C SER A 38 28.51 -4.07 9.76
N VAL A 39 29.22 -2.94 9.68
CA VAL A 39 30.65 -2.84 9.31
C VAL A 39 31.50 -2.32 10.45
N THR A 40 32.80 -2.61 10.38
CA THR A 40 33.80 -2.25 11.40
C THR A 40 35.01 -1.59 10.75
N GLU A 41 35.97 -1.13 11.54
CA GLU A 41 37.26 -0.62 11.06
C GLU A 41 38.02 -1.62 10.19
N LYS A 42 37.87 -2.92 10.42
CA LYS A 42 38.48 -3.97 9.60
C LYS A 42 37.93 -4.00 8.17
N ASP A 43 36.74 -3.49 7.99
CA ASP A 43 36.08 -3.37 6.69
C ASP A 43 36.44 -2.05 5.96
N GLY A 44 37.33 -1.23 6.55
CA GLY A 44 37.74 0.06 6.02
C GLY A 44 36.89 1.26 6.49
N TYR A 45 35.88 1.04 7.33
CA TYR A 45 34.98 2.09 7.83
C TYR A 45 35.40 2.63 9.20
N CYS A 46 36.60 3.19 9.28
CA CYS A 46 37.20 3.65 10.55
C CYS A 46 36.45 4.78 11.25
N ASN A 47 35.62 5.53 10.54
CA ASN A 47 34.94 6.73 11.05
C ASN A 47 33.44 6.71 10.79
N LEU A 48 32.84 5.55 10.57
CA LEU A 48 31.39 5.47 10.35
C LEU A 48 30.65 5.96 11.61
N LYS A 49 29.82 6.98 11.44
CA LYS A 49 28.98 7.57 12.49
C LYS A 49 27.60 7.83 11.93
N TYR A 50 26.62 7.84 12.80
CA TYR A 50 25.28 8.25 12.43
C TYR A 50 24.65 9.15 13.48
N SER A 51 23.72 9.97 13.06
CA SER A 51 22.89 10.81 13.93
C SER A 51 21.56 11.08 13.27
N PHE A 52 20.59 11.54 14.04
CA PHE A 52 19.30 12.01 13.50
C PHE A 52 19.18 13.50 13.72
N ASP A 53 18.64 14.20 12.72
CA ASP A 53 18.24 15.60 12.88
C ASP A 53 16.90 15.72 13.64
N GLU A 54 16.44 16.97 13.83
CA GLU A 54 15.19 17.28 14.51
C GLU A 54 13.96 16.76 13.76
N LYS A 55 14.08 16.56 12.43
CA LYS A 55 13.01 16.03 11.57
C LYS A 55 13.00 14.49 11.50
N GLY A 56 13.99 13.83 12.09
CA GLY A 56 14.10 12.38 12.06
C GLY A 56 14.90 11.81 10.88
N ASN A 57 15.54 12.66 10.04
CA ASN A 57 16.38 12.20 8.97
C ASN A 57 17.67 11.58 9.53
N LEU A 58 18.05 10.40 9.01
CA LEU A 58 19.31 9.75 9.34
C LEU A 58 20.45 10.40 8.57
N HIS A 59 21.46 10.86 9.28
CA HIS A 59 22.74 11.31 8.75
C HIS A 59 23.79 10.24 8.95
N VAL A 60 24.45 9.80 7.87
CA VAL A 60 25.51 8.81 7.91
C VAL A 60 26.80 9.47 7.44
N GLY A 61 27.80 9.54 8.34
CA GLY A 61 29.14 10.05 8.03
C GLY A 61 30.18 8.94 8.03
N GLY A 62 31.30 9.17 7.34
CA GLY A 62 32.42 8.23 7.26
C GLY A 62 32.27 7.16 6.17
N LEU A 63 31.34 7.33 5.23
CA LEU A 63 31.32 6.58 3.98
C LEU A 63 32.54 6.94 3.13
N LEU A 64 33.07 5.97 2.39
CA LEU A 64 34.25 6.18 1.53
C LEU A 64 33.86 6.97 0.28
N HIS A 65 34.75 7.89 -0.14
CA HIS A 65 34.54 8.65 -1.36
C HIS A 65 34.70 7.78 -2.61
N ASP A 66 34.00 8.16 -3.68
CA ASP A 66 34.05 7.55 -5.01
C ASP A 66 33.74 6.02 -5.02
N LYS A 67 32.92 5.58 -4.06
CA LYS A 67 32.38 4.23 -3.99
C LYS A 67 30.88 4.27 -4.19
N ASP A 68 30.36 3.27 -4.91
CA ASP A 68 28.92 3.08 -5.06
C ASP A 68 28.31 2.54 -3.76
N TYR A 69 27.24 3.18 -3.34
CA TYR A 69 26.35 2.73 -2.29
C TYR A 69 24.95 2.61 -2.82
N THR A 70 24.20 1.63 -2.32
CA THR A 70 22.81 1.47 -2.67
C THR A 70 21.96 1.64 -1.42
N LEU A 71 21.05 2.61 -1.45
CA LEU A 71 19.96 2.74 -0.48
C LEU A 71 18.77 1.94 -1.00
N THR A 72 18.32 0.97 -0.23
CA THR A 72 17.22 0.07 -0.59
C THR A 72 16.17 0.07 0.51
N GLU A 73 14.91 0.16 0.11
CA GLU A 73 13.79 -0.14 0.98
C GLU A 73 13.50 -1.65 0.91
N THR A 74 13.65 -2.34 2.03
CA THR A 74 13.44 -3.80 2.11
C THR A 74 12.03 -4.17 2.56
N ARG A 75 11.31 -3.22 3.16
CA ARG A 75 9.90 -3.32 3.51
C ARG A 75 9.29 -1.91 3.51
N PRO A 76 8.24 -1.65 2.71
CA PRO A 76 7.55 -0.37 2.74
C PRO A 76 6.73 -0.21 4.03
N ALA A 77 6.36 1.01 4.34
CA ALA A 77 5.39 1.30 5.38
C ALA A 77 4.00 0.75 5.01
N ASP A 78 3.17 0.54 6.02
CA ASP A 78 1.81 0.05 5.81
C ASP A 78 1.00 1.02 4.92
N GLY A 79 0.44 0.49 3.83
CA GLY A 79 -0.32 1.27 2.85
C GLY A 79 0.50 1.87 1.70
N TYR A 80 1.79 1.60 1.65
CA TYR A 80 2.70 2.06 0.59
C TYR A 80 3.27 0.88 -0.20
N VAL A 81 3.77 1.17 -1.40
CA VAL A 81 4.54 0.25 -2.23
C VAL A 81 6.03 0.49 -2.02
N THR A 82 6.85 -0.53 -2.26
CA THR A 82 8.30 -0.43 -2.14
C THR A 82 8.86 0.59 -3.12
N ALA A 83 9.66 1.53 -2.62
CA ALA A 83 10.35 2.52 -3.43
C ALA A 83 11.51 1.90 -4.21
N ASP A 84 11.84 2.49 -5.36
CA ASP A 84 13.00 2.11 -6.15
C ASP A 84 14.30 2.38 -5.39
N ALA A 85 15.26 1.46 -5.50
CA ALA A 85 16.57 1.62 -4.88
C ALA A 85 17.34 2.78 -5.52
N ILE A 86 18.12 3.49 -4.70
CA ILE A 86 18.93 4.63 -5.12
C ILE A 86 20.42 4.26 -5.03
N VAL A 87 21.12 4.30 -6.16
CA VAL A 87 22.58 4.17 -6.20
C VAL A 87 23.20 5.54 -6.14
N TYR A 88 24.15 5.74 -5.23
CA TYR A 88 24.80 7.03 -5.03
C TYR A 88 26.28 6.88 -4.67
N GLN A 89 27.04 7.96 -4.81
CA GLN A 89 28.42 8.11 -4.36
C GLN A 89 28.54 9.33 -3.45
N ILE A 90 29.53 9.30 -2.56
CA ILE A 90 30.00 10.49 -1.87
C ILE A 90 31.23 10.99 -2.63
N LYS A 91 31.11 12.14 -3.24
CA LYS A 91 32.23 12.78 -3.97
C LYS A 91 32.86 13.89 -3.17
N GLN A 92 34.19 14.02 -3.27
CA GLN A 92 34.89 15.14 -2.68
C GLN A 92 34.91 16.31 -3.66
N LYS A 93 34.56 17.49 -3.18
CA LYS A 93 34.70 18.76 -3.90
C LYS A 93 35.74 19.66 -3.24
N THR A 94 36.49 20.36 -4.06
CA THR A 94 37.42 21.40 -3.62
C THR A 94 36.84 22.74 -4.06
N ALA A 95 36.59 23.63 -3.11
CA ALA A 95 36.16 24.99 -3.40
C ALA A 95 37.35 25.85 -3.92
N GLU A 96 37.08 27.04 -4.46
CA GLU A 96 38.08 27.96 -4.99
C GLU A 96 39.09 28.41 -3.92
N ASP A 97 38.70 28.47 -2.65
CA ASP A 97 39.53 28.78 -1.51
C ASP A 97 40.40 27.60 -1.00
N GLY A 98 40.30 26.43 -1.67
CA GLY A 98 40.99 25.20 -1.30
C GLY A 98 40.32 24.39 -0.20
N SER A 99 39.15 24.81 0.32
CA SER A 99 38.38 24.02 1.29
C SER A 99 37.80 22.78 0.63
N LEU A 100 37.72 21.70 1.42
CA LEU A 100 37.15 20.42 0.99
C LEU A 100 35.73 20.25 1.55
N SER A 101 34.81 19.84 0.68
CA SER A 101 33.45 19.45 1.04
C SER A 101 33.13 18.11 0.42
N SER A 102 32.09 17.43 0.95
CA SER A 102 31.54 16.23 0.35
C SER A 102 30.19 16.56 -0.28
N VAL A 103 29.86 15.89 -1.38
CA VAL A 103 28.56 15.99 -2.04
C VAL A 103 28.02 14.60 -2.33
N VAL A 104 26.71 14.42 -2.17
CA VAL A 104 26.01 13.22 -2.60
C VAL A 104 25.73 13.31 -4.09
N SER A 105 26.14 12.31 -4.87
CA SER A 105 25.91 12.23 -6.31
C SER A 105 25.10 10.96 -6.62
N ILE A 106 23.89 11.12 -7.17
CA ILE A 106 22.97 10.02 -7.48
C ILE A 106 23.20 9.54 -8.92
N LYS A 107 23.28 8.22 -9.08
CA LYS A 107 23.42 7.56 -10.38
C LYS A 107 22.13 7.71 -11.18
N GLN A 108 22.26 8.16 -12.42
CA GLN A 108 21.18 8.35 -13.38
C GLN A 108 20.98 7.08 -14.24
N GLU A 109 19.87 7.00 -14.97
CA GLU A 109 19.56 5.88 -15.87
C GLU A 109 20.63 5.68 -16.97
N ASP A 110 21.26 6.75 -17.43
CA ASP A 110 22.35 6.71 -18.42
C ASP A 110 23.70 6.30 -17.82
N GLY A 111 23.76 6.01 -16.52
CA GLY A 111 24.95 5.61 -15.77
C GLY A 111 25.80 6.78 -15.29
N THR A 112 25.48 8.02 -15.63
CA THR A 112 26.17 9.21 -15.09
C THR A 112 25.75 9.49 -13.65
N TYR A 113 26.45 10.42 -12.98
CA TYR A 113 26.14 10.82 -11.60
C TYR A 113 25.78 12.30 -11.55
N ALA A 114 24.67 12.64 -10.96
CA ALA A 114 24.21 14.01 -10.73
C ALA A 114 24.34 14.38 -9.25
N ASP A 115 25.03 15.49 -8.99
CA ASP A 115 25.22 16.02 -7.64
C ASP A 115 23.91 16.55 -7.08
N GLN A 116 23.65 16.30 -5.81
CA GLN A 116 22.46 16.77 -5.10
C GLN A 116 22.80 18.08 -4.37
N GLU A 117 21.92 19.07 -4.50
CA GLU A 117 22.12 20.40 -3.91
C GLU A 117 22.13 20.36 -2.37
N ASP A 118 21.34 19.48 -1.78
CA ASP A 118 21.12 19.38 -0.33
C ASP A 118 21.95 18.26 0.33
N ASP A 119 22.87 17.62 -0.37
CA ASP A 119 23.65 16.47 0.12
C ASP A 119 22.77 15.35 0.69
N LYS A 120 21.60 15.10 0.07
CA LYS A 120 20.60 14.13 0.52
C LYS A 120 20.24 13.13 -0.55
N THR A 121 19.93 11.91 -0.12
CA THR A 121 19.13 10.96 -0.89
C THR A 121 17.72 10.95 -0.32
N VAL A 122 16.71 11.09 -1.18
CA VAL A 122 15.30 11.05 -0.78
C VAL A 122 14.61 9.94 -1.55
N MET A 123 14.18 8.89 -0.83
CA MET A 123 13.26 7.89 -1.40
C MET A 123 11.85 8.44 -1.35
N VAL A 124 11.08 8.19 -2.41
CA VAL A 124 9.72 8.68 -2.55
C VAL A 124 8.81 7.49 -2.76
N ASP A 125 7.82 7.33 -1.89
CA ASP A 125 6.94 6.17 -1.87
C ASP A 125 5.56 6.55 -2.38
N GLU A 126 4.97 5.68 -3.20
CA GLU A 126 3.59 5.77 -3.64
C GLU A 126 2.68 4.93 -2.74
N GLN A 127 1.42 5.34 -2.61
CA GLN A 127 0.44 4.55 -1.87
C GLN A 127 -0.02 3.33 -2.67
N THR A 128 -0.43 2.27 -1.96
CA THR A 128 -1.17 1.17 -2.58
C THR A 128 -2.54 1.68 -3.08
N HIS A 129 -2.93 1.31 -4.30
CA HIS A 129 -4.21 1.69 -4.88
C HIS A 129 -5.11 0.46 -5.04
N ILE A 130 -6.12 0.33 -4.20
CA ILE A 130 -7.11 -0.75 -4.27
C ILE A 130 -8.49 -0.13 -4.48
N GLN A 131 -9.23 -0.65 -5.47
CA GLN A 131 -10.61 -0.26 -5.74
C GLN A 131 -11.53 -1.47 -5.67
N LEU A 132 -12.59 -1.39 -4.86
CA LEU A 132 -13.66 -2.37 -4.90
C LEU A 132 -14.75 -1.93 -5.88
N LEU A 133 -15.07 -2.78 -6.86
CA LEU A 133 -16.21 -2.63 -7.77
C LEU A 133 -17.29 -3.62 -7.39
N LYS A 134 -18.46 -3.10 -7.02
CA LYS A 134 -19.67 -3.88 -6.77
C LYS A 134 -20.56 -3.83 -7.99
N LEU A 135 -20.84 -5.00 -8.60
CA LEU A 135 -21.56 -5.07 -9.88
C LEU A 135 -22.76 -6.00 -9.82
N ASP A 136 -23.79 -5.68 -10.59
CA ASP A 136 -24.84 -6.63 -10.96
C ASP A 136 -24.27 -7.71 -11.88
N LYS A 137 -24.45 -8.97 -11.53
CA LYS A 137 -23.89 -10.10 -12.28
C LYS A 137 -24.47 -10.24 -13.68
N LYS A 138 -25.70 -9.79 -13.90
CA LYS A 138 -26.43 -9.95 -15.17
C LYS A 138 -26.15 -8.78 -16.11
N SER A 139 -26.28 -7.55 -15.63
CA SER A 139 -26.12 -6.33 -16.45
C SER A 139 -24.70 -5.79 -16.47
N GLY A 140 -23.88 -6.11 -15.45
CA GLY A 140 -22.56 -5.51 -15.25
C GLY A 140 -22.60 -4.07 -14.71
N GLN A 141 -23.77 -3.53 -14.38
CA GLN A 141 -23.92 -2.20 -13.82
C GLN A 141 -23.38 -2.15 -12.38
N ALA A 142 -22.83 -1.02 -12.00
CA ALA A 142 -22.33 -0.79 -10.65
C ALA A 142 -23.51 -0.73 -9.64
N LEU A 143 -23.26 -1.21 -8.44
CA LEU A 143 -24.25 -1.30 -7.35
C LEU A 143 -23.74 -0.55 -6.13
N GLY A 144 -24.43 0.50 -5.73
CA GLY A 144 -24.26 1.17 -4.46
C GLY A 144 -25.04 0.51 -3.33
N GLY A 145 -24.72 0.86 -2.08
CA GLY A 145 -25.48 0.45 -0.90
C GLY A 145 -25.12 -0.91 -0.30
N ALA A 146 -24.21 -1.68 -0.89
CA ALA A 146 -23.68 -2.90 -0.28
C ALA A 146 -22.78 -2.59 0.91
N LYS A 147 -22.95 -3.30 2.03
CA LYS A 147 -22.10 -3.16 3.22
C LYS A 147 -21.02 -4.23 3.23
N PHE A 148 -19.78 -3.79 3.41
CA PHE A 148 -18.61 -4.66 3.46
C PHE A 148 -17.87 -4.57 4.79
N VAL A 149 -17.31 -5.71 5.19
CA VAL A 149 -16.26 -5.83 6.21
C VAL A 149 -15.04 -6.43 5.53
N VAL A 150 -13.87 -5.82 5.77
CA VAL A 150 -12.57 -6.33 5.34
C VAL A 150 -11.83 -6.87 6.55
N THR A 151 -11.35 -8.10 6.45
CA THR A 151 -10.54 -8.74 7.49
C THR A 151 -9.17 -9.11 6.96
N ASP A 152 -8.16 -9.11 7.83
CA ASP A 152 -6.83 -9.64 7.55
C ASP A 152 -6.81 -11.18 7.53
N SER A 153 -5.64 -11.77 7.29
CA SER A 153 -5.42 -13.22 7.26
C SER A 153 -5.71 -13.93 8.59
N LYS A 154 -5.74 -13.19 9.70
CA LYS A 154 -6.05 -13.69 11.05
C LYS A 154 -7.52 -13.52 11.42
N GLY A 155 -8.33 -12.97 10.51
CA GLY A 155 -9.75 -12.69 10.74
C GLY A 155 -10.02 -11.41 11.54
N LYS A 156 -9.00 -10.58 11.81
CA LYS A 156 -9.18 -9.29 12.47
C LYS A 156 -9.80 -8.31 11.48
N GLU A 157 -10.83 -7.60 11.93
CA GLU A 157 -11.44 -6.53 11.15
C GLU A 157 -10.46 -5.37 10.96
N VAL A 158 -10.27 -4.97 9.69
CA VAL A 158 -9.41 -3.86 9.29
C VAL A 158 -10.24 -2.63 8.98
N MET A 159 -11.36 -2.81 8.28
CA MET A 159 -12.24 -1.71 7.91
C MET A 159 -13.66 -2.17 7.56
N LYS A 160 -14.59 -1.21 7.59
CA LYS A 160 -15.97 -1.35 7.08
C LYS A 160 -16.32 -0.19 6.19
N PHE A 161 -17.15 -0.43 5.19
CA PHE A 161 -17.67 0.63 4.32
C PHE A 161 -18.98 0.23 3.64
N VAL A 162 -19.57 1.20 2.96
CA VAL A 162 -20.74 1.03 2.11
C VAL A 162 -20.35 1.42 0.70
N THR A 163 -20.66 0.58 -0.30
CA THR A 163 -20.34 0.85 -1.70
C THR A 163 -21.17 2.02 -2.25
N LYS A 164 -20.58 2.73 -3.20
CA LYS A 164 -21.24 3.72 -4.05
C LYS A 164 -21.29 3.19 -5.49
N ASP A 165 -22.04 3.87 -6.35
CA ASP A 165 -22.21 3.46 -7.75
C ASP A 165 -20.90 3.53 -8.56
N GLU A 166 -19.96 4.38 -8.17
CA GLU A 166 -18.62 4.48 -8.76
C GLU A 166 -17.59 3.50 -8.18
N GLY A 167 -17.99 2.64 -7.24
CA GLY A 167 -17.08 1.77 -6.47
C GLY A 167 -16.61 2.41 -5.15
N TYR A 168 -15.66 1.76 -4.50
CA TYR A 168 -15.08 2.23 -3.23
C TYR A 168 -13.56 2.22 -3.28
N ASP A 169 -12.95 3.36 -3.01
CA ASP A 169 -11.49 3.55 -2.97
C ASP A 169 -10.91 3.21 -1.60
N ILE A 170 -9.84 2.40 -1.60
CA ILE A 170 -9.14 1.91 -0.40
C ILE A 170 -7.65 2.29 -0.45
N THR A 171 -7.31 3.35 -1.16
CA THR A 171 -5.93 3.82 -1.32
C THR A 171 -5.25 4.03 0.03
N GLY A 172 -4.01 3.53 0.17
CA GLY A 172 -3.16 3.71 1.34
C GLY A 172 -3.65 3.02 2.61
N LYS A 173 -4.52 2.00 2.51
CA LYS A 173 -5.13 1.33 3.68
C LYS A 173 -4.68 -0.11 3.89
N LEU A 174 -4.19 -0.77 2.85
CA LEU A 174 -3.84 -2.18 2.90
C LEU A 174 -2.35 -2.40 2.63
N VAL A 175 -1.77 -3.38 3.29
CA VAL A 175 -0.33 -3.64 3.34
C VAL A 175 0.09 -4.57 2.20
N VAL A 176 1.15 -4.24 1.49
CA VAL A 176 1.78 -5.07 0.45
C VAL A 176 2.13 -6.45 1.00
N GLY A 177 1.85 -7.50 0.22
CA GLY A 177 2.12 -8.90 0.58
C GLY A 177 1.07 -9.54 1.50
N GLU A 178 0.24 -8.75 2.19
CA GLU A 178 -0.81 -9.26 3.06
C GLU A 178 -2.06 -9.67 2.28
N THR A 179 -2.79 -10.66 2.80
CA THR A 179 -4.03 -11.16 2.22
C THR A 179 -5.23 -10.69 3.03
N TYR A 180 -6.19 -10.12 2.33
CA TYR A 180 -7.43 -9.61 2.91
C TYR A 180 -8.65 -10.33 2.35
N THR A 181 -9.68 -10.48 3.19
CA THR A 181 -10.98 -11.05 2.81
C THR A 181 -12.03 -9.95 2.85
N PHE A 182 -12.69 -9.72 1.72
CA PHE A 182 -13.80 -8.80 1.55
C PHE A 182 -15.09 -9.57 1.69
N THR A 183 -15.84 -9.34 2.75
CA THR A 183 -17.11 -10.01 3.05
C THR A 183 -18.25 -9.02 2.95
N GLU A 184 -19.19 -9.27 2.08
CA GLU A 184 -20.43 -8.54 2.02
C GLU A 184 -21.33 -8.95 3.19
N THR A 185 -21.72 -8.01 4.04
CA THR A 185 -22.58 -8.24 5.20
C THR A 185 -24.05 -7.83 4.96
N SER A 186 -24.27 -7.04 3.92
CA SER A 186 -25.62 -6.65 3.46
C SER A 186 -25.56 -6.32 1.98
N ALA A 187 -26.33 -7.05 1.17
CA ALA A 187 -26.51 -6.76 -0.25
C ALA A 187 -27.42 -5.54 -0.46
N PRO A 188 -27.35 -4.87 -1.61
CA PRO A 188 -28.36 -3.91 -2.03
C PRO A 188 -29.75 -4.54 -2.11
N SER A 189 -30.80 -3.71 -2.01
CA SER A 189 -32.18 -4.21 -2.15
C SER A 189 -32.40 -4.91 -3.49
N GLY A 190 -33.01 -6.09 -3.46
CA GLY A 190 -33.29 -6.92 -4.65
C GLY A 190 -32.14 -7.83 -5.08
N TYR A 191 -31.06 -7.93 -4.27
CA TYR A 191 -29.91 -8.78 -4.56
C TYR A 191 -29.63 -9.79 -3.45
N GLN A 192 -29.02 -10.91 -3.83
CA GLN A 192 -28.48 -11.91 -2.92
C GLN A 192 -27.07 -11.51 -2.46
N LEU A 193 -26.69 -11.89 -1.23
CA LEU A 193 -25.33 -11.73 -0.73
C LEU A 193 -24.33 -12.46 -1.63
N ALA A 194 -23.20 -11.81 -1.94
CA ALA A 194 -22.09 -12.44 -2.63
C ALA A 194 -21.23 -13.27 -1.68
N GLU A 195 -20.53 -14.26 -2.26
CA GLU A 195 -19.48 -14.97 -1.56
C GLU A 195 -18.29 -14.04 -1.26
N PRO A 196 -17.58 -14.26 -0.14
CA PRO A 196 -16.41 -13.47 0.20
C PRO A 196 -15.30 -13.59 -0.85
N VAL A 197 -14.63 -12.48 -1.14
CA VAL A 197 -13.50 -12.41 -2.08
C VAL A 197 -12.20 -12.17 -1.34
N LYS A 198 -11.15 -12.94 -1.67
CA LYS A 198 -9.80 -12.77 -1.13
C LYS A 198 -8.87 -12.16 -2.15
N ILE A 199 -8.01 -11.25 -1.71
CA ILE A 199 -6.94 -10.66 -2.51
C ILE A 199 -5.66 -10.57 -1.67
N THR A 200 -4.51 -10.86 -2.30
CA THR A 200 -3.20 -10.51 -1.76
C THR A 200 -2.75 -9.22 -2.41
N ILE A 201 -2.38 -8.21 -1.62
CA ILE A 201 -1.96 -6.91 -2.13
C ILE A 201 -0.60 -7.03 -2.79
N LYS A 202 -0.54 -6.67 -4.07
CA LYS A 202 0.70 -6.68 -4.85
C LYS A 202 1.49 -5.40 -4.58
N ASP A 203 2.81 -5.53 -4.67
CA ASP A 203 3.74 -4.42 -4.62
C ASP A 203 3.73 -3.67 -5.97
N THR A 204 2.83 -2.71 -6.08
CA THR A 204 2.63 -1.91 -7.29
C THR A 204 1.75 -0.70 -7.00
N SER A 205 2.10 0.45 -7.55
CA SER A 205 1.29 1.68 -7.54
C SER A 205 0.09 1.65 -8.50
N LYS A 206 -0.01 0.63 -9.35
CA LYS A 206 -1.17 0.47 -10.25
C LYS A 206 -2.41 0.06 -9.46
N VAL A 207 -3.58 0.54 -9.92
CA VAL A 207 -4.87 0.18 -9.31
C VAL A 207 -5.10 -1.32 -9.36
N GLN A 208 -5.33 -1.92 -8.18
CA GLN A 208 -5.70 -3.32 -8.01
C GLN A 208 -7.20 -3.39 -7.74
N THR A 209 -7.96 -4.03 -8.62
CA THR A 209 -9.42 -4.05 -8.55
C THR A 209 -9.93 -5.33 -7.89
N VAL A 210 -10.75 -5.18 -6.86
CA VAL A 210 -11.57 -6.24 -6.27
C VAL A 210 -12.97 -6.15 -6.85
N THR A 211 -13.39 -7.16 -7.61
CA THR A 211 -14.72 -7.18 -8.21
C THR A 211 -15.62 -8.16 -7.45
N VAL A 212 -16.75 -7.66 -6.94
CA VAL A 212 -17.79 -8.47 -6.29
C VAL A 212 -19.10 -8.33 -7.07
N LYS A 213 -19.72 -9.47 -7.41
CA LYS A 213 -20.92 -9.51 -8.25
C LYS A 213 -22.08 -10.11 -7.51
N ASP A 214 -23.21 -9.40 -7.45
CA ASP A 214 -24.47 -9.89 -6.88
C ASP A 214 -25.39 -10.43 -7.93
N VAL A 215 -26.14 -11.46 -7.53
CA VAL A 215 -27.20 -12.04 -8.33
C VAL A 215 -28.53 -11.37 -7.95
N PRO A 216 -29.28 -10.81 -8.92
CA PRO A 216 -30.62 -10.30 -8.65
C PRO A 216 -31.52 -11.41 -8.07
N ILE A 217 -32.33 -11.09 -7.08
CA ILE A 217 -33.38 -11.97 -6.60
C ILE A 217 -34.47 -11.95 -7.69
N PRO A 218 -34.89 -13.12 -8.21
CA PRO A 218 -35.98 -13.16 -9.20
C PRO A 218 -37.26 -12.55 -8.63
N ASP A 219 -37.93 -11.73 -9.43
CA ASP A 219 -39.28 -11.30 -9.08
C ASP A 219 -40.17 -12.53 -8.95
N VAL A 220 -40.76 -12.75 -7.78
CA VAL A 220 -41.82 -13.76 -7.63
C VAL A 220 -43.03 -13.18 -8.36
N PRO A 221 -43.51 -13.81 -9.43
CA PRO A 221 -44.76 -13.34 -10.06
C PRO A 221 -45.85 -13.28 -8.99
N ASP A 222 -46.56 -12.16 -8.91
CA ASP A 222 -47.76 -12.08 -8.10
C ASP A 222 -48.64 -13.27 -8.48
N THR A 223 -48.82 -14.22 -7.57
CA THR A 223 -49.85 -15.25 -7.74
C THR A 223 -51.18 -14.51 -7.86
N PRO A 224 -51.89 -14.63 -8.98
CA PRO A 224 -53.21 -14.03 -9.06
C PRO A 224 -54.01 -14.53 -7.85
N GLN A 225 -54.45 -13.62 -7.00
CA GLN A 225 -55.47 -13.98 -6.02
C GLN A 225 -56.69 -14.40 -6.85
N THR A 226 -56.83 -15.70 -7.10
CA THR A 226 -58.10 -16.27 -7.52
C THR A 226 -59.03 -16.06 -6.33
N GLY A 227 -59.75 -14.95 -6.37
CA GLY A 227 -60.92 -14.73 -5.54
C GLY A 227 -61.96 -15.79 -5.90
N GLY A 228 -61.72 -17.02 -5.42
CA GLY A 228 -62.71 -18.08 -5.43
C GLY A 228 -63.77 -17.68 -4.42
N THR A 229 -64.85 -17.07 -4.90
CA THR A 229 -66.12 -17.08 -4.17
C THR A 229 -66.50 -18.53 -3.91
N LEU A 230 -66.40 -18.93 -2.66
CA LEU A 230 -66.96 -20.23 -2.23
C LEU A 230 -68.42 -20.25 -2.66
N PRO A 231 -68.90 -21.34 -3.31
CA PRO A 231 -70.31 -21.44 -3.65
C PRO A 231 -71.15 -21.47 -2.36
N VAL A 232 -72.02 -20.49 -2.24
CA VAL A 232 -73.06 -20.48 -1.14
C VAL A 232 -73.99 -21.65 -1.37
N ILE A 233 -73.86 -22.67 -0.52
CA ILE A 233 -74.84 -23.82 -0.50
C ILE A 233 -76.12 -23.29 0.10
N PRO A 234 -77.22 -23.31 -0.66
CA PRO A 234 -78.49 -22.84 -0.15
C PRO A 234 -78.99 -23.78 0.97
N PRO A 235 -79.77 -23.28 1.96
CA PRO A 235 -80.21 -24.02 3.16
C PRO A 235 -81.08 -25.20 2.90
N SER A 236 -81.50 -25.44 1.69
CA SER A 236 -82.50 -26.54 1.32
C SER A 236 -81.82 -27.89 1.00
N GLN A 237 -80.52 -28.06 1.19
CA GLN A 237 -79.80 -29.32 0.95
C GLN A 237 -79.05 -29.88 2.18
N LEU A 238 -79.48 -29.49 3.38
CA LEU A 238 -79.04 -30.13 4.62
C LEU A 238 -80.20 -31.07 5.07
N LEU A 239 -80.15 -32.32 4.66
CA LEU A 239 -80.81 -33.47 5.31
C LEU A 239 -79.72 -34.39 5.86
#